data_05353c09f66b36d000e3aac615d35b27
#
_entry.id   05353c09f66b36d000e3aac615d35b27
#
_cell.length_a   1.000
_cell.length_b   1.000
_cell.length_c   1.000
_cell.angle_alpha   90.00
_cell.angle_beta   90.00
_cell.angle_gamma   90.00
#
_symmetry.space_group_name_H-M   'P 1'
#
loop_
_entity.id
_entity.type
_entity.pdbx_description
1 polymer ?
#
loop_
_entity_poly.entity_id
_entity_poly.type
_entity_poly.pdbx_seq_one_letter_code
_entity_poly.pdbx_strand_id
1 'polypeptide(L)'
;MLQKHVRVAHNPGSNLKLASGFAPIAKMLKKGITVGLGTDGASSNNNLDIVEEMHLAALVHKANTLDPTVIPAETAINMLTEGGAKCLGYTDIGKLEAGYKADITLVDRSGLHWYPKHDSLSLMAYSANSMDVDTVLVNGEVLLRHKEFTKLDIEKIKAEAERTKEKLFAQI
;
A
#
# COMPACT_ATOMS: atom_id res chain seq x y z
N MET A 1 2.65 -22.15 -9.83
CA MET A 1 2.78 -20.69 -9.84
C MET A 1 4.17 -20.24 -10.29
N LEU A 2 5.25 -20.63 -9.64
CA LEU A 2 6.62 -20.19 -9.99
C LEU A 2 6.97 -20.48 -11.45
N GLN A 3 6.79 -21.72 -11.93
CA GLN A 3 7.06 -22.14 -13.31
C GLN A 3 6.23 -21.41 -14.38
N LYS A 4 5.15 -20.75 -13.98
CA LYS A 4 4.26 -19.98 -14.87
C LYS A 4 4.46 -18.47 -14.71
N HIS A 5 5.48 -18.03 -13.99
CA HIS A 5 5.76 -16.61 -13.72
C HIS A 5 4.55 -15.83 -13.15
N VAL A 6 3.70 -16.51 -12.38
CA VAL A 6 2.54 -15.87 -11.75
C VAL A 6 3.02 -14.92 -10.66
N ARG A 7 2.48 -13.72 -10.67
CA ARG A 7 2.69 -12.69 -9.66
C ARG A 7 1.44 -12.59 -8.79
N VAL A 8 1.56 -12.17 -7.56
CA VAL A 8 0.46 -12.15 -6.59
C VAL A 8 0.27 -10.73 -6.07
N ALA A 9 -0.93 -10.18 -6.21
CA ALA A 9 -1.37 -9.01 -5.48
C ALA A 9 -1.99 -9.49 -4.16
N HIS A 10 -1.41 -9.08 -3.03
CA HIS A 10 -1.91 -9.42 -1.70
C HIS A 10 -2.70 -8.25 -1.15
N ASN A 11 -3.96 -8.51 -0.79
CA ASN A 11 -4.91 -7.52 -0.31
C ASN A 11 -5.40 -7.94 1.09
N PRO A 12 -4.59 -7.76 2.15
CA PRO A 12 -4.94 -8.26 3.48
C PRO A 12 -6.23 -7.64 4.03
N GLY A 13 -6.46 -6.34 3.84
CA GLY A 13 -7.66 -5.66 4.28
C GLY A 13 -8.94 -6.27 3.68
N SER A 14 -8.97 -6.47 2.37
CA SER A 14 -10.07 -7.15 1.67
C SER A 14 -10.27 -8.59 2.18
N ASN A 15 -9.19 -9.36 2.32
CA ASN A 15 -9.26 -10.73 2.80
C ASN A 15 -9.86 -10.82 4.21
N LEU A 16 -9.49 -9.91 5.10
CA LEU A 16 -10.00 -9.83 6.46
C LEU A 16 -11.47 -9.39 6.48
N LYS A 17 -11.80 -8.34 5.74
CA LYS A 17 -13.15 -7.79 5.68
C LYS A 17 -14.16 -8.81 5.15
N LEU A 18 -13.81 -9.56 4.12
CA LEU A 18 -14.68 -10.55 3.47
C LEU A 18 -14.56 -11.96 4.08
N ALA A 19 -13.76 -12.13 5.15
CA ALA A 19 -13.50 -13.42 5.78
C ALA A 19 -12.97 -14.48 4.81
N SER A 20 -12.18 -14.08 3.80
CA SER A 20 -11.60 -14.96 2.79
C SER A 20 -10.40 -15.78 3.30
N GLY A 21 -10.01 -15.56 4.56
CA GLY A 21 -8.90 -16.26 5.20
C GLY A 21 -7.53 -15.63 4.91
N PHE A 22 -6.48 -16.39 5.21
CA PHE A 22 -5.09 -15.93 5.13
C PHE A 22 -4.38 -16.58 3.94
N ALA A 23 -4.00 -15.77 2.95
CA ALA A 23 -3.15 -16.23 1.87
C ALA A 23 -1.77 -16.66 2.42
N PRO A 24 -1.15 -17.74 1.92
CA PRO A 24 0.12 -18.26 2.44
C PRO A 24 1.34 -17.43 1.96
N ILE A 25 1.32 -16.12 2.18
CA ILE A 25 2.29 -15.15 1.61
C ILE A 25 3.72 -15.46 2.01
N ALA A 26 3.97 -15.76 3.30
CA ALA A 26 5.31 -16.11 3.75
C ALA A 26 5.88 -17.33 3.00
N LYS A 27 5.05 -18.35 2.73
CA LYS A 27 5.44 -19.51 1.93
C LYS A 27 5.66 -19.17 0.45
N MET A 28 4.88 -18.25 -0.10
CA MET A 28 5.02 -17.79 -1.48
C MET A 28 6.33 -17.03 -1.68
N LEU A 29 6.64 -16.08 -0.79
CA LEU A 29 7.90 -15.32 -0.80
C LEU A 29 9.11 -16.24 -0.64
N LYS A 30 9.05 -17.19 0.31
CA LYS A 30 10.12 -18.17 0.52
C LYS A 30 10.39 -19.04 -0.72
N LYS A 31 9.39 -19.24 -1.57
CA LYS A 31 9.51 -19.94 -2.86
C LYS A 31 9.92 -19.04 -4.02
N GLY A 32 10.20 -17.76 -3.78
CA GLY A 32 10.60 -16.80 -4.82
C GLY A 32 9.43 -16.31 -5.70
N ILE A 33 8.18 -16.49 -5.27
CA ILE A 33 7.03 -15.91 -5.97
C ILE A 33 7.01 -14.40 -5.69
N THR A 34 6.89 -13.61 -6.74
CA THR A 34 6.73 -12.15 -6.63
C THR A 34 5.39 -11.83 -6.00
N VAL A 35 5.40 -11.07 -4.92
CA VAL A 35 4.22 -10.58 -4.22
C VAL A 35 4.30 -9.07 -4.09
N GLY A 36 3.25 -8.38 -4.50
CA GLY A 36 3.02 -6.96 -4.23
C GLY A 36 1.79 -6.77 -3.36
N LEU A 37 1.64 -5.59 -2.77
CA LEU A 37 0.44 -5.20 -2.05
C LEU A 37 -0.57 -4.55 -2.98
N GLY A 38 -1.83 -4.69 -2.65
CA GLY A 38 -2.94 -4.00 -3.27
C GLY A 38 -4.05 -3.77 -2.25
N THR A 39 -4.97 -2.88 -2.58
CA THR A 39 -6.13 -2.56 -1.72
C THR A 39 -7.37 -3.37 -2.09
N ASP A 40 -7.39 -3.97 -3.29
CA ASP A 40 -8.62 -4.43 -3.94
C ASP A 40 -9.58 -3.25 -4.25
N GLY A 41 -10.83 -3.50 -4.54
CA GLY A 41 -11.81 -2.46 -4.85
C GLY A 41 -12.40 -1.78 -3.60
N ALA A 42 -13.02 -0.61 -3.80
CA ALA A 42 -13.61 0.16 -2.72
C ALA A 42 -14.72 -0.59 -1.95
N SER A 43 -15.46 -1.48 -2.59
CA SER A 43 -16.51 -2.28 -1.93
C SER A 43 -15.94 -3.33 -0.96
N SER A 44 -14.74 -3.84 -1.23
CA SER A 44 -14.07 -4.86 -0.44
C SER A 44 -13.03 -4.30 0.55
N ASN A 45 -12.66 -3.02 0.41
CA ASN A 45 -11.65 -2.37 1.25
C ASN A 45 -12.16 -1.09 1.95
N ASN A 46 -12.89 -0.21 1.27
CA ASN A 46 -13.41 1.11 1.65
C ASN A 46 -12.39 2.25 1.51
N ASN A 47 -11.35 2.29 2.34
CA ASN A 47 -10.45 3.45 2.42
C ASN A 47 -9.34 3.47 1.33
N LEU A 48 -9.06 2.32 0.70
CA LEU A 48 -8.02 2.16 -0.33
C LEU A 48 -6.63 2.66 0.14
N ASP A 49 -6.32 2.47 1.42
CA ASP A 49 -5.09 2.92 2.06
C ASP A 49 -4.00 1.86 1.92
N ILE A 50 -3.04 2.10 1.03
CA ILE A 50 -1.96 1.14 0.78
C ILE A 50 -0.93 1.09 1.93
N VAL A 51 -0.83 2.14 2.76
CA VAL A 51 0.01 2.14 3.97
C VAL A 51 -0.60 1.23 5.03
N GLU A 52 -1.92 1.27 5.18
CA GLU A 52 -2.65 0.32 6.04
C GLU A 52 -2.50 -1.13 5.56
N GLU A 53 -2.58 -1.38 4.25
CA GLU A 53 -2.35 -2.72 3.71
C GLU A 53 -0.94 -3.24 4.02
N MET A 54 0.08 -2.39 3.96
CA MET A 54 1.44 -2.73 4.37
C MET A 54 1.51 -3.08 5.86
N HIS A 55 0.88 -2.30 6.72
CA HIS A 55 0.80 -2.54 8.16
C HIS A 55 0.10 -3.88 8.44
N LEU A 56 -1.06 -4.11 7.83
CA LEU A 56 -1.81 -5.37 7.96
C LEU A 56 -0.97 -6.57 7.49
N ALA A 57 -0.29 -6.47 6.34
CA ALA A 57 0.56 -7.54 5.83
C ALA A 57 1.70 -7.88 6.80
N ALA A 58 2.29 -6.86 7.47
CA ALA A 58 3.33 -7.07 8.47
C ALA A 58 2.83 -7.75 9.75
N LEU A 59 1.52 -7.70 10.05
CA LEU A 59 0.93 -8.21 11.29
C LEU A 59 0.19 -9.54 11.12
N VAL A 60 -0.72 -9.63 10.15
CA VAL A 60 -1.68 -10.75 10.08
C VAL A 60 -1.00 -12.11 9.90
N HIS A 61 0.12 -12.15 9.18
CA HIS A 61 0.85 -13.39 8.94
C HIS A 61 1.59 -13.87 10.18
N LYS A 62 2.08 -12.97 11.03
CA LYS A 62 2.68 -13.30 12.33
C LYS A 62 1.66 -13.97 13.24
N ALA A 63 0.48 -13.36 13.34
CA ALA A 63 -0.60 -13.90 14.16
C ALA A 63 -1.09 -15.27 13.62
N ASN A 64 -1.26 -15.41 12.31
CA ASN A 64 -1.73 -16.64 11.68
C ASN A 64 -0.72 -17.80 11.79
N THR A 65 0.58 -17.52 11.81
CA THR A 65 1.63 -18.54 11.89
C THR A 65 2.17 -18.74 13.30
N LEU A 66 1.81 -17.88 14.25
CA LEU A 66 2.38 -17.80 15.60
C LEU A 66 3.92 -17.65 15.58
N ASP A 67 4.44 -16.96 14.57
CA ASP A 67 5.86 -16.71 14.34
C ASP A 67 6.08 -15.20 14.12
N PRO A 68 6.71 -14.48 15.06
CA PRO A 68 6.93 -13.04 14.95
C PRO A 68 7.96 -12.65 13.88
N THR A 69 8.68 -13.60 13.31
CA THR A 69 9.76 -13.35 12.35
C THR A 69 9.29 -13.34 10.89
N VAL A 70 8.09 -13.84 10.59
CA VAL A 70 7.56 -13.83 9.22
C VAL A 70 7.16 -12.42 8.79
N ILE A 71 7.35 -12.08 7.54
CA ILE A 71 7.05 -10.76 6.96
C ILE A 71 7.57 -9.61 7.86
N PRO A 72 8.89 -9.48 8.06
CA PRO A 72 9.45 -8.34 8.79
C PRO A 72 9.18 -7.02 8.04
N ALA A 73 9.39 -5.89 8.70
CA ALA A 73 9.12 -4.54 8.18
C ALA A 73 9.69 -4.32 6.77
N GLU A 74 10.95 -4.69 6.55
CA GLU A 74 11.62 -4.59 5.24
C GLU A 74 10.89 -5.36 4.15
N THR A 75 10.42 -6.57 4.46
CA THR A 75 9.66 -7.40 3.51
C THR A 75 8.32 -6.75 3.17
N ALA A 76 7.60 -6.20 4.15
CA ALA A 76 6.33 -5.51 3.92
C ALA A 76 6.51 -4.26 3.04
N ILE A 77 7.55 -3.47 3.31
CA ILE A 77 7.90 -2.30 2.49
C ILE A 77 8.33 -2.73 1.07
N ASN A 78 9.10 -3.81 0.96
CA ASN A 78 9.48 -4.33 -0.37
C ASN A 78 8.25 -4.78 -1.18
N MET A 79 7.26 -5.42 -0.55
CA MET A 79 6.00 -5.77 -1.22
C MET A 79 5.22 -4.53 -1.69
N LEU A 80 5.29 -3.43 -0.94
CA LEU A 80 4.68 -2.15 -1.31
C LEU A 80 5.39 -1.49 -2.50
N THR A 81 6.70 -1.56 -2.56
CA THR A 81 7.57 -0.83 -3.51
C THR A 81 8.01 -1.71 -4.69
N GLU A 82 9.17 -2.34 -4.59
CA GLU A 82 9.77 -3.16 -5.66
C GLU A 82 8.89 -4.37 -6.03
N GLY A 83 8.29 -5.01 -5.03
CA GLY A 83 7.35 -6.12 -5.24
C GLY A 83 6.13 -5.67 -6.03
N GLY A 84 5.54 -4.53 -5.69
CA GLY A 84 4.44 -3.91 -6.43
C GLY A 84 4.82 -3.59 -7.87
N ALA A 85 5.96 -2.94 -8.08
CA ALA A 85 6.50 -2.64 -9.41
C ALA A 85 6.64 -3.91 -10.26
N LYS A 86 7.27 -4.95 -9.72
CA LYS A 86 7.43 -6.26 -10.39
C LYS A 86 6.09 -6.94 -10.68
N CYS A 87 5.09 -6.82 -9.80
CA CYS A 87 3.76 -7.36 -10.03
C CYS A 87 3.10 -6.71 -11.25
N LEU A 88 3.28 -5.42 -11.43
CA LEU A 88 2.78 -4.67 -12.58
C LEU A 88 3.62 -4.83 -13.85
N GLY A 89 4.82 -5.42 -13.75
CA GLY A 89 5.71 -5.64 -14.88
C GLY A 89 6.67 -4.49 -15.17
N TYR A 90 6.79 -3.53 -14.28
CA TYR A 90 7.75 -2.44 -14.38
C TYR A 90 9.13 -2.87 -13.88
N THR A 91 10.16 -2.31 -14.51
CA THR A 91 11.58 -2.57 -14.18
C THR A 91 12.34 -1.30 -13.81
N ASP A 92 11.70 -0.15 -13.93
CA ASP A 92 12.27 1.19 -13.80
C ASP A 92 11.59 2.06 -12.75
N ILE A 93 10.80 1.44 -11.85
CA ILE A 93 10.16 2.04 -10.66
C ILE A 93 10.33 1.16 -9.43
N GLY A 94 9.91 1.64 -8.26
CA GLY A 94 9.92 0.91 -6.99
C GLY A 94 11.22 1.00 -6.21
N LYS A 95 12.20 1.74 -6.72
CA LYS A 95 13.51 2.03 -6.07
C LYS A 95 13.92 3.48 -6.30
N LEU A 96 14.68 4.01 -5.35
CA LEU A 96 15.41 5.26 -5.52
C LEU A 96 16.82 4.94 -6.04
N GLU A 97 16.95 4.87 -7.36
CA GLU A 97 18.18 4.48 -8.04
C GLU A 97 18.37 5.32 -9.31
N ALA A 98 19.61 5.67 -9.65
CA ALA A 98 19.91 6.42 -10.87
C ALA A 98 19.43 5.66 -12.11
N GLY A 99 18.69 6.34 -12.99
CA GLY A 99 18.07 5.74 -14.19
C GLY A 99 16.64 5.22 -13.97
N TYR A 100 16.16 5.16 -12.73
CA TYR A 100 14.76 4.87 -12.43
C TYR A 100 13.89 6.13 -12.58
N LYS A 101 12.60 5.93 -12.85
CA LYS A 101 11.62 7.01 -12.79
C LYS A 101 11.50 7.55 -11.38
N ALA A 102 11.27 8.85 -11.27
CA ALA A 102 11.08 9.51 -9.99
C ALA A 102 9.63 9.33 -9.50
N ASP A 103 9.29 8.09 -9.10
CA ASP A 103 8.09 7.77 -8.36
C ASP A 103 8.46 7.79 -6.87
N ILE A 104 8.17 8.90 -6.19
CA ILE A 104 8.70 9.20 -4.86
C ILE A 104 7.56 9.67 -3.96
N THR A 105 7.48 9.09 -2.77
CA THR A 105 6.59 9.53 -1.69
C THR A 105 7.42 10.06 -0.53
N LEU A 106 7.17 11.31 -0.13
CA LEU A 106 7.75 11.92 1.06
C LEU A 106 6.78 11.78 2.22
N VAL A 107 7.28 11.33 3.37
CA VAL A 107 6.49 11.07 4.57
C VAL A 107 6.94 12.02 5.68
N ASP A 108 5.99 12.76 6.25
CA ASP A 108 6.22 13.61 7.42
C ASP A 108 6.35 12.76 8.67
N ARG A 109 7.48 12.91 9.38
CA ARG A 109 7.80 12.18 10.61
C ARG A 109 7.78 13.07 11.84
N SER A 110 7.01 14.15 11.83
CA SER A 110 6.88 15.08 12.96
C SER A 110 5.84 14.63 14.00
N GLY A 111 4.89 13.77 13.62
CA GLY A 111 3.82 13.27 14.49
C GLY A 111 4.34 12.47 15.68
N LEU A 112 3.58 12.45 16.80
CA LEU A 112 3.97 11.80 18.05
C LEU A 112 4.17 10.29 17.93
N HIS A 113 3.45 9.63 17.03
CA HIS A 113 3.54 8.18 16.77
C HIS A 113 4.87 7.77 16.10
N TRP A 114 5.69 8.74 15.65
CA TRP A 114 7.04 8.51 15.13
C TRP A 114 8.11 8.54 16.23
N TYR A 115 7.75 8.81 17.49
CA TYR A 115 8.71 8.93 18.57
C TYR A 115 8.64 7.77 19.56
N PRO A 116 9.81 7.34 20.15
CA PRO A 116 11.17 7.81 19.81
C PRO A 116 11.60 7.36 18.40
N LYS A 117 12.31 8.24 17.69
CA LYS A 117 12.83 7.92 16.36
C LYS A 117 13.96 6.92 16.45
N HIS A 118 13.77 5.74 15.88
CA HIS A 118 14.75 4.66 15.81
C HIS A 118 14.84 4.09 14.39
N ASP A 119 14.66 2.80 14.17
CA ASP A 119 14.69 2.18 12.85
C ASP A 119 13.54 2.68 11.95
N SER A 120 13.92 3.33 10.84
CA SER A 120 12.96 3.95 9.92
C SER A 120 12.06 2.95 9.21
N LEU A 121 12.55 1.75 8.90
CA LEU A 121 11.76 0.72 8.24
C LEU A 121 10.68 0.18 9.19
N SER A 122 11.07 -0.08 10.44
CA SER A 122 10.14 -0.52 11.47
C SER A 122 9.05 0.53 11.73
N LEU A 123 9.44 1.81 11.88
CA LEU A 123 8.49 2.90 12.07
C LEU A 123 7.55 3.04 10.86
N MET A 124 8.06 2.91 9.64
CA MET A 124 7.23 2.95 8.44
C MET A 124 6.21 1.81 8.41
N ALA A 125 6.61 0.59 8.73
CA ALA A 125 5.73 -0.57 8.68
C ALA A 125 4.71 -0.64 9.83
N TYR A 126 5.04 -0.10 11.03
CA TYR A 126 4.24 -0.31 12.23
C TYR A 126 3.64 0.95 12.85
N SER A 127 4.14 2.14 12.48
CA SER A 127 3.69 3.41 13.07
C SER A 127 3.08 4.36 12.04
N ALA A 128 3.56 4.34 10.78
CA ALA A 128 3.07 5.25 9.74
C ALA A 128 1.60 5.00 9.40
N ASN A 129 0.94 6.05 8.96
CA ASN A 129 -0.40 6.03 8.36
C ASN A 129 -0.43 6.93 7.11
N SER A 130 -1.46 6.83 6.29
CA SER A 130 -1.56 7.60 5.04
C SER A 130 -1.60 9.11 5.24
N MET A 131 -2.03 9.59 6.41
CA MET A 131 -2.04 11.02 6.73
C MET A 131 -0.63 11.60 6.91
N ASP A 132 0.39 10.76 7.09
CA ASP A 132 1.78 11.17 7.14
C ASP A 132 2.38 11.45 5.75
N VAL A 133 1.70 11.05 4.67
CA VAL A 133 2.15 11.36 3.31
C VAL A 133 2.04 12.86 3.07
N ASP A 134 3.17 13.50 2.80
CA ASP A 134 3.25 14.94 2.57
C ASP A 134 3.27 15.30 1.08
N THR A 135 4.14 14.63 0.32
CA THR A 135 4.37 14.95 -1.10
C THR A 135 4.48 13.66 -1.91
N VAL A 136 3.88 13.62 -3.08
CA VAL A 136 3.94 12.49 -4.01
C VAL A 136 4.36 12.96 -5.39
N LEU A 137 5.39 12.31 -5.93
CA LEU A 137 5.84 12.47 -7.31
C LEU A 137 5.58 11.18 -8.07
N VAL A 138 5.14 11.32 -9.32
CA VAL A 138 5.01 10.21 -10.27
C VAL A 138 5.73 10.59 -11.56
N ASN A 139 6.71 9.81 -11.94
CA ASN A 139 7.57 10.08 -13.12
C ASN A 139 8.17 11.51 -13.10
N GLY A 140 8.54 11.99 -11.90
CA GLY A 140 9.08 13.32 -11.66
C GLY A 140 8.04 14.45 -11.57
N GLU A 141 6.77 14.17 -11.83
CA GLU A 141 5.71 15.15 -11.72
C GLU A 141 5.11 15.16 -10.31
N VAL A 142 5.01 16.33 -9.68
CA VAL A 142 4.43 16.49 -8.35
C VAL A 142 2.90 16.46 -8.47
N LEU A 143 2.27 15.43 -7.91
CA LEU A 143 0.82 15.26 -7.90
C LEU A 143 0.18 15.69 -6.55
N LEU A 144 0.92 15.53 -5.46
CA LEU A 144 0.57 16.00 -4.13
C LEU A 144 1.75 16.79 -3.56
N ARG A 145 1.52 17.96 -2.97
CA ARG A 145 2.54 18.77 -2.30
C ARG A 145 1.96 19.32 -1.00
N HIS A 146 2.64 19.04 0.12
CA HIS A 146 2.18 19.46 1.45
C HIS A 146 0.72 19.11 1.72
N LYS A 147 0.34 17.87 1.32
CA LYS A 147 -1.02 17.32 1.45
C LYS A 147 -2.08 17.99 0.55
N GLU A 148 -1.68 18.85 -0.37
CA GLU A 148 -2.57 19.47 -1.34
C GLU A 148 -2.35 18.88 -2.74
N PHE A 149 -3.43 18.49 -3.40
CA PHE A 149 -3.37 18.00 -4.79
C PHE A 149 -3.08 19.14 -5.75
N THR A 150 -2.11 18.93 -6.66
CA THR A 150 -1.68 19.96 -7.61
C THR A 150 -2.58 20.08 -8.86
N LYS A 151 -3.35 19.02 -9.15
CA LYS A 151 -4.12 18.90 -10.39
C LYS A 151 -5.58 18.51 -10.20
N LEU A 152 -5.98 18.14 -9.00
CA LEU A 152 -7.34 17.68 -8.70
C LEU A 152 -8.09 18.73 -7.91
N ASP A 153 -9.31 19.05 -8.37
CA ASP A 153 -10.28 19.84 -7.61
C ASP A 153 -11.04 18.89 -6.67
N ILE A 154 -10.57 18.79 -5.45
CA ILE A 154 -11.11 17.85 -4.45
C ILE A 154 -12.53 18.18 -4.05
N GLU A 155 -12.88 19.47 -3.94
CA GLU A 155 -14.24 19.85 -3.57
C GLU A 155 -15.25 19.51 -4.68
N LYS A 156 -14.86 19.69 -5.94
CA LYS A 156 -15.65 19.24 -7.09
C LYS A 156 -15.80 17.71 -7.09
N ILE A 157 -14.72 16.96 -6.83
CA ILE A 157 -14.78 15.48 -6.78
C ILE A 157 -15.72 15.02 -5.68
N LYS A 158 -15.64 15.58 -4.48
CA LYS A 158 -16.55 15.28 -3.37
C LYS A 158 -18.01 15.54 -3.73
N ALA A 159 -18.29 16.72 -4.29
CA ALA A 159 -19.63 17.11 -4.71
C ALA A 159 -20.22 16.17 -5.77
N GLU A 160 -19.40 15.78 -6.77
CA GLU A 160 -19.82 14.83 -7.80
C GLU A 160 -20.07 13.42 -7.23
N ALA A 161 -19.25 12.97 -6.28
CA ALA A 161 -19.42 11.68 -5.61
C ALA A 161 -20.75 11.64 -4.83
N GLU A 162 -21.05 12.68 -4.04
CA GLU A 162 -22.32 12.79 -3.31
C GLU A 162 -23.52 12.81 -4.25
N ARG A 163 -23.46 13.62 -5.31
CA ARG A 163 -24.51 13.65 -6.33
C ARG A 163 -24.73 12.30 -7.01
N THR A 164 -23.66 11.57 -7.28
CA THR A 164 -23.75 10.23 -7.89
C THR A 164 -24.39 9.24 -6.93
N LYS A 165 -24.00 9.27 -5.66
CA LYS A 165 -24.62 8.47 -4.60
C LYS A 165 -26.12 8.71 -4.53
N GLU A 166 -26.56 9.98 -4.46
CA GLU A 166 -27.98 10.34 -4.40
C GLU A 166 -28.78 9.79 -5.60
N LYS A 167 -28.21 9.89 -6.82
CA LYS A 167 -28.85 9.32 -8.01
C LYS A 167 -29.01 7.81 -7.95
N LEU A 168 -28.00 7.10 -7.44
CA LEU A 168 -28.04 5.64 -7.32
C LEU A 168 -29.09 5.22 -6.28
N PHE A 169 -29.10 5.84 -5.11
CA PHE A 169 -30.06 5.52 -4.05
C PHE A 169 -31.51 5.90 -4.39
N ALA A 170 -31.74 6.90 -5.25
CA ALA A 170 -33.07 7.25 -5.74
C ALA A 170 -33.65 6.20 -6.71
N GLN A 171 -32.87 5.22 -7.15
CA GLN A 171 -33.29 4.14 -8.05
C GLN A 171 -33.63 2.83 -7.31
N ILE A 172 -33.44 2.78 -6.01
CA ILE A 172 -33.70 1.64 -5.12
C ILE A 172 -34.96 1.93 -4.31
#